data_d4339a6a2f69c6e56b59cc02c32ae757
#
_entry.id   d4339a6a2f69c6e56b59cc02c32ae757
#
_cell.length_a   1.000
_cell.length_b   1.000
_cell.length_c   1.000
_cell.angle_alpha   90.00
_cell.angle_beta   90.00
_cell.angle_gamma   90.00
#
_symmetry.space_group_name_H-M   'P 1'
#
loop_
_entity.id
_entity.type
_entity.pdbx_description
1 polymer ?
#
loop_
_entity_poly.entity_id
_entity_poly.type
_entity_poly.pdbx_seq_one_letter_code
_entity_poly.pdbx_strand_id
1 'polypeptide(L)'
;MTHLYNGMSTTAGDLLYPNPGRLLPGMTSVNGEFQVPRHVLRPDSIVICDSVRHPRRVRYQVPAKYRAVAHALAHPGTTLTGFGALALYGLPHLVDAHDTVLISPTLHAKKRGSTFEPALVRKQLEPEELWQMECRGELITVVAPPVAVVQALQLIRSRQCAWPVLASEDEEAFVRAVQLVDASRRFLALTPEAIAVAGKGRVNNRWLASVLKASSALAESPKETEMRLIAQEVARQFGLKLEEQVEFWANGKLVTRADLAFPEARIALYYDGRHHDDASTRLRDTSIDLYLTSINWRPLRYGTNMLSGLVGHLEVVLRERGFVKVDEPPSLSGWL
;
A
#
# COMPACT_ATOMS: atom_id res chain seq x y z
N MET A 1 2.66 21.06 -22.33
CA MET A 1 3.18 19.90 -23.07
C MET A 1 2.89 18.67 -22.24
N THR A 2 2.07 17.77 -22.76
CA THR A 2 1.83 16.46 -22.15
C THR A 2 3.14 15.72 -22.15
N HIS A 3 3.69 15.39 -20.99
CA HIS A 3 4.87 14.52 -20.92
C HIS A 3 4.41 13.14 -21.37
N LEU A 4 4.67 12.81 -22.62
CA LEU A 4 4.55 11.44 -23.13
C LEU A 4 5.58 10.60 -22.38
N TYR A 5 5.12 9.71 -21.53
CA TYR A 5 5.99 8.70 -20.94
C TYR A 5 6.19 7.64 -22.02
N ASN A 6 7.21 7.86 -22.86
CA ASN A 6 7.59 6.92 -23.90
C ASN A 6 8.02 5.61 -23.26
N GLY A 7 7.19 4.57 -23.36
CA GLY A 7 7.51 3.20 -23.01
C GLY A 7 6.76 2.59 -21.84
N MET A 8 5.87 3.27 -21.16
CA MET A 8 4.92 2.60 -20.25
C MET A 8 3.69 2.12 -21.04
N SER A 9 3.83 0.98 -21.68
CA SER A 9 2.66 0.15 -21.96
C SER A 9 2.31 -0.58 -20.68
N THR A 10 1.05 -0.52 -20.27
CA THR A 10 0.58 -1.30 -19.12
C THR A 10 0.00 -2.62 -19.61
N THR A 11 0.39 -3.71 -18.98
CA THR A 11 -0.23 -5.04 -19.16
C THR A 11 -1.57 -5.16 -18.42
N ALA A 12 -1.99 -4.11 -17.70
CA ALA A 12 -3.25 -4.11 -16.96
C ALA A 12 -4.48 -4.34 -17.85
N GLY A 13 -4.37 -4.06 -19.16
CA GLY A 13 -5.43 -4.31 -20.15
C GLY A 13 -5.40 -5.66 -20.85
N ASP A 14 -4.38 -6.48 -20.66
CA ASP A 14 -4.16 -7.70 -21.46
C ASP A 14 -5.30 -8.72 -21.30
N LEU A 15 -5.88 -8.81 -20.10
CA LEU A 15 -7.01 -9.69 -19.79
C LEU A 15 -8.37 -8.96 -19.83
N LEU A 16 -8.42 -7.77 -20.42
CA LEU A 16 -9.64 -7.01 -20.61
C LEU A 16 -10.20 -7.28 -22.01
N TYR A 17 -11.40 -7.79 -22.10
CA TYR A 17 -12.06 -8.14 -23.38
C TYR A 17 -13.27 -7.25 -23.63
N PRO A 18 -13.54 -6.85 -24.86
CA PRO A 18 -14.78 -6.14 -25.20
C PRO A 18 -16.01 -6.94 -24.80
N ASN A 19 -17.05 -6.25 -24.34
CA ASN A 19 -18.35 -6.86 -24.08
C ASN A 19 -19.26 -6.67 -25.31
N PRO A 20 -19.56 -7.74 -26.07
CA PRO A 20 -20.40 -7.65 -27.27
C PRO A 20 -21.91 -7.56 -26.95
N GLY A 21 -22.27 -6.98 -25.79
CA GLY A 21 -23.65 -6.92 -25.31
C GLY A 21 -24.12 -8.16 -24.54
N ARG A 22 -23.22 -9.15 -24.33
CA ARG A 22 -23.48 -10.33 -23.51
C ARG A 22 -22.18 -10.81 -22.84
N LEU A 23 -22.32 -11.39 -21.65
CA LEU A 23 -21.20 -12.05 -21.00
C LEU A 23 -20.82 -13.35 -21.75
N LEU A 24 -19.53 -13.50 -22.02
CA LEU A 24 -18.98 -14.75 -22.53
C LEU A 24 -18.86 -15.79 -21.40
N PRO A 25 -18.87 -17.11 -21.70
CA PRO A 25 -18.67 -18.14 -20.70
C PRO A 25 -17.35 -17.93 -19.93
N GLY A 26 -17.39 -18.03 -18.60
CA GLY A 26 -16.21 -17.85 -17.75
C GLY A 26 -15.76 -16.41 -17.54
N MET A 27 -16.52 -15.43 -18.03
CA MET A 27 -16.22 -14.00 -17.89
C MET A 27 -17.09 -13.33 -16.82
N THR A 28 -16.65 -12.15 -16.39
CA THR A 28 -17.38 -11.25 -15.48
C THR A 28 -17.29 -9.83 -16.01
N SER A 29 -18.41 -9.09 -15.98
CA SER A 29 -18.45 -7.69 -16.42
C SER A 29 -17.60 -6.81 -15.51
N VAL A 30 -16.81 -5.92 -16.12
CA VAL A 30 -16.15 -4.80 -15.45
C VAL A 30 -17.04 -3.57 -15.48
N ASN A 31 -17.59 -3.28 -16.66
CA ASN A 31 -18.56 -2.23 -16.94
C ASN A 31 -19.41 -2.65 -18.16
N GLY A 32 -20.19 -1.74 -18.75
CA GLY A 32 -21.01 -2.04 -19.92
C GLY A 32 -20.23 -2.46 -21.16
N GLU A 33 -18.95 -2.06 -21.27
CA GLU A 33 -18.13 -2.21 -22.49
C GLU A 33 -17.06 -3.30 -22.37
N PHE A 34 -16.69 -3.69 -21.15
CA PHE A 34 -15.57 -4.60 -20.90
C PHE A 34 -15.89 -5.71 -19.90
N GLN A 35 -15.23 -6.85 -20.08
CA GLN A 35 -15.31 -8.04 -19.23
C GLN A 35 -13.92 -8.65 -19.00
N VAL A 36 -13.76 -9.40 -17.91
CA VAL A 36 -12.51 -10.10 -17.52
C VAL A 36 -12.77 -11.56 -17.18
N PRO A 37 -11.78 -12.48 -17.32
CA PRO A 37 -11.92 -13.86 -16.89
C PRO A 37 -12.17 -13.96 -15.38
N ARG A 38 -12.99 -14.93 -14.96
CA ARG A 38 -13.31 -15.13 -13.53
C ARG A 38 -12.11 -15.49 -12.67
N HIS A 39 -11.09 -16.11 -13.24
CA HIS A 39 -9.89 -16.50 -12.48
C HIS A 39 -9.05 -15.30 -12.00
N VAL A 40 -9.27 -14.09 -12.54
CA VAL A 40 -8.60 -12.87 -12.07
C VAL A 40 -9.36 -12.15 -10.96
N LEU A 41 -10.56 -12.62 -10.61
CA LEU A 41 -11.37 -11.98 -9.58
C LEU A 41 -10.73 -12.11 -8.19
N ARG A 42 -10.96 -11.12 -7.38
CA ARG A 42 -10.55 -11.11 -5.97
C ARG A 42 -11.36 -12.14 -5.19
N PRO A 43 -10.76 -12.81 -4.19
CA PRO A 43 -11.49 -13.73 -3.31
C PRO A 43 -12.65 -13.04 -2.60
N ASP A 44 -13.81 -13.70 -2.55
CA ASP A 44 -15.05 -13.15 -1.97
C ASP A 44 -14.86 -12.73 -0.50
N SER A 45 -14.10 -13.47 0.29
CA SER A 45 -13.81 -13.12 1.68
C SER A 45 -13.11 -11.78 1.82
N ILE A 46 -12.17 -11.48 0.93
CA ILE A 46 -11.47 -10.18 0.89
C ILE A 46 -12.43 -9.07 0.44
N VAL A 47 -13.21 -9.32 -0.62
CA VAL A 47 -14.18 -8.34 -1.15
C VAL A 47 -15.23 -7.98 -0.10
N ILE A 48 -15.75 -8.95 0.65
CA ILE A 48 -16.72 -8.72 1.73
C ILE A 48 -16.06 -7.88 2.85
N CYS A 49 -14.86 -8.26 3.29
CA CYS A 49 -14.12 -7.54 4.32
C CYS A 49 -13.90 -6.06 3.94
N ASP A 50 -13.46 -5.81 2.71
CA ASP A 50 -13.21 -4.47 2.19
C ASP A 50 -14.51 -3.67 2.06
N SER A 51 -15.58 -4.30 1.59
CA SER A 51 -16.88 -3.63 1.42
C SER A 51 -17.46 -3.09 2.72
N VAL A 52 -17.22 -3.77 3.84
CA VAL A 52 -17.67 -3.29 5.17
C VAL A 52 -17.02 -1.95 5.52
N ARG A 53 -15.81 -1.72 5.08
CA ARG A 53 -15.04 -0.49 5.33
C ARG A 53 -15.21 0.58 4.26
N HIS A 54 -15.71 0.20 3.09
CA HIS A 54 -15.98 1.17 2.03
C HIS A 54 -17.13 2.11 2.45
N PRO A 55 -17.00 3.44 2.31
CA PRO A 55 -17.99 4.41 2.81
C PRO A 55 -19.42 4.19 2.30
N ARG A 56 -19.56 3.55 1.14
CA ARG A 56 -20.83 3.24 0.48
C ARG A 56 -21.12 1.74 0.37
N ARG A 57 -20.34 0.90 1.05
CA ARG A 57 -20.48 -0.57 1.05
C ARG A 57 -20.36 -1.20 -0.35
N VAL A 58 -19.65 -0.56 -1.28
CA VAL A 58 -19.46 -1.08 -2.64
C VAL A 58 -18.53 -2.30 -2.61
N ARG A 59 -18.89 -3.31 -3.38
CA ARG A 59 -18.12 -4.55 -3.54
C ARG A 59 -17.37 -4.54 -4.87
N TYR A 60 -16.05 -4.54 -4.82
CA TYR A 60 -15.19 -4.59 -5.99
C TYR A 60 -14.56 -5.98 -6.14
N GLN A 61 -15.21 -6.87 -6.89
CA GLN A 61 -14.65 -8.19 -7.23
C GLN A 61 -13.53 -8.08 -8.27
N VAL A 62 -13.70 -7.20 -9.26
CA VAL A 62 -12.67 -6.98 -10.27
C VAL A 62 -11.54 -6.13 -9.68
N PRO A 63 -10.26 -6.56 -9.79
CA PRO A 63 -9.10 -5.79 -9.34
C PRO A 63 -9.08 -4.38 -9.93
N ALA A 64 -8.56 -3.43 -9.15
CA ALA A 64 -8.55 -2.00 -9.51
C ALA A 64 -7.87 -1.72 -10.84
N LYS A 65 -6.79 -2.44 -11.17
CA LYS A 65 -6.07 -2.26 -12.44
C LYS A 65 -6.96 -2.48 -13.67
N TYR A 66 -7.82 -3.51 -13.67
CA TYR A 66 -8.74 -3.76 -14.78
C TYR A 66 -9.88 -2.75 -14.82
N ARG A 67 -10.41 -2.37 -13.64
CA ARG A 67 -11.42 -1.32 -13.53
C ARG A 67 -10.90 0.02 -14.03
N ALA A 68 -9.67 0.38 -13.66
CA ALA A 68 -9.02 1.62 -14.08
C ALA A 68 -8.91 1.73 -15.60
N VAL A 69 -8.40 0.68 -16.26
CA VAL A 69 -8.29 0.64 -17.73
C VAL A 69 -9.66 0.66 -18.38
N ALA A 70 -10.60 -0.22 -17.96
CA ALA A 70 -11.92 -0.32 -18.54
C ALA A 70 -12.69 1.00 -18.48
N HIS A 71 -12.62 1.69 -17.35
CA HIS A 71 -13.31 2.98 -17.20
C HIS A 71 -12.63 4.11 -17.96
N ALA A 72 -11.28 4.13 -18.01
CA ALA A 72 -10.55 5.14 -18.78
C ALA A 72 -10.84 5.02 -20.29
N LEU A 73 -10.87 3.79 -20.81
CA LEU A 73 -11.20 3.53 -22.22
C LEU A 73 -12.67 3.84 -22.54
N ALA A 74 -13.62 3.53 -21.64
CA ALA A 74 -15.03 3.83 -21.80
C ALA A 74 -15.37 5.33 -21.66
N HIS A 75 -14.44 6.15 -21.15
CA HIS A 75 -14.65 7.58 -20.93
C HIS A 75 -13.51 8.40 -21.57
N PRO A 76 -13.41 8.44 -22.91
CA PRO A 76 -12.35 9.18 -23.59
C PRO A 76 -12.38 10.67 -23.21
N GLY A 77 -11.20 11.30 -23.16
CA GLY A 77 -11.07 12.70 -22.76
C GLY A 77 -11.13 12.95 -21.24
N THR A 78 -11.20 11.89 -20.43
CA THR A 78 -11.08 11.98 -18.97
C THR A 78 -9.65 11.65 -18.50
N THR A 79 -9.33 11.99 -17.25
CA THR A 79 -8.03 11.69 -16.62
C THR A 79 -8.23 10.75 -15.45
N LEU A 80 -7.55 9.60 -15.47
CA LEU A 80 -7.53 8.64 -14.38
C LEU A 80 -6.73 9.18 -13.19
N THR A 81 -7.21 9.01 -11.95
CA THR A 81 -6.66 9.66 -10.77
C THR A 81 -6.68 8.77 -9.52
N GLY A 82 -5.95 9.15 -8.48
CA GLY A 82 -5.95 8.52 -7.15
C GLY A 82 -5.61 7.04 -7.19
N PHE A 83 -6.37 6.22 -6.46
CA PHE A 83 -6.12 4.78 -6.37
C PHE A 83 -6.22 4.04 -7.71
N GLY A 84 -7.08 4.50 -8.64
CA GLY A 84 -7.14 3.95 -9.99
C GLY A 84 -5.85 4.18 -10.77
N ALA A 85 -5.28 5.37 -10.67
CA ALA A 85 -3.97 5.69 -11.27
C ALA A 85 -2.84 4.86 -10.64
N LEU A 86 -2.82 4.74 -9.31
CA LEU A 86 -1.84 3.92 -8.60
C LEU A 86 -1.92 2.44 -8.99
N ALA A 87 -3.13 1.91 -9.17
CA ALA A 87 -3.34 0.55 -9.67
C ALA A 87 -2.81 0.37 -11.10
N LEU A 88 -3.00 1.37 -11.96
CA LEU A 88 -2.48 1.36 -13.32
C LEU A 88 -0.94 1.38 -13.33
N TYR A 89 -0.32 2.12 -12.41
CA TYR A 89 1.13 2.14 -12.22
C TYR A 89 1.70 0.86 -11.61
N GLY A 90 0.84 -0.09 -11.22
CA GLY A 90 1.25 -1.39 -10.68
C GLY A 90 1.47 -1.40 -9.17
N LEU A 91 0.90 -0.46 -8.40
CA LEU A 91 0.93 -0.55 -6.94
C LEU A 91 0.21 -1.83 -6.49
N PRO A 92 0.91 -2.79 -5.83
CA PRO A 92 0.36 -4.13 -5.60
C PRO A 92 -0.66 -4.19 -4.44
N HIS A 93 -0.66 -3.19 -3.57
CA HIS A 93 -1.44 -3.17 -2.34
C HIS A 93 -2.29 -1.90 -2.24
N LEU A 94 -3.34 -1.93 -1.39
CA LEU A 94 -4.13 -0.78 -0.96
C LEU A 94 -5.04 -0.15 -2.03
N VAL A 95 -5.07 -0.65 -3.27
CA VAL A 95 -5.80 -0.01 -4.38
C VAL A 95 -7.18 -0.62 -4.66
N ASP A 96 -7.35 -1.91 -4.40
CA ASP A 96 -8.49 -2.68 -4.91
C ASP A 96 -9.84 -2.34 -4.26
N ALA A 97 -9.82 -1.86 -3.03
CA ALA A 97 -11.03 -1.55 -2.26
C ALA A 97 -11.66 -0.19 -2.60
N HIS A 98 -11.03 0.59 -3.49
CA HIS A 98 -11.39 1.99 -3.72
C HIS A 98 -12.08 2.22 -5.06
N ASP A 99 -12.86 3.31 -5.14
CA ASP A 99 -13.48 3.76 -6.37
C ASP A 99 -12.43 4.04 -7.45
N THR A 100 -12.73 3.69 -8.69
CA THR A 100 -12.04 4.30 -9.82
C THR A 100 -12.58 5.72 -10.00
N VAL A 101 -11.71 6.71 -9.97
CA VAL A 101 -12.07 8.12 -10.08
C VAL A 101 -11.50 8.69 -11.37
N LEU A 102 -12.34 9.31 -12.16
CA LEU A 102 -11.97 10.03 -13.39
C LEU A 102 -12.27 11.52 -13.24
N ILE A 103 -11.33 12.35 -13.66
CA ILE A 103 -11.53 13.79 -13.79
C ILE A 103 -12.04 14.06 -15.21
N SER A 104 -13.19 14.71 -15.29
CA SER A 104 -13.76 15.17 -16.56
C SER A 104 -13.82 16.71 -16.57
N PRO A 105 -13.19 17.38 -17.57
CA PRO A 105 -13.21 18.83 -17.66
C PRO A 105 -14.60 19.40 -17.99
N THR A 106 -15.43 18.62 -18.65
CA THR A 106 -16.78 19.01 -19.11
C THR A 106 -17.90 18.63 -18.13
N LEU A 107 -17.57 18.05 -16.99
CA LEU A 107 -18.55 17.57 -16.02
C LEU A 107 -19.31 18.74 -15.37
N HIS A 108 -20.64 18.69 -15.43
CA HIS A 108 -21.49 19.70 -14.78
C HIS A 108 -21.76 19.35 -13.31
N ALA A 109 -21.91 18.07 -12.98
CA ALA A 109 -22.17 17.61 -11.61
C ALA A 109 -21.37 16.36 -11.27
N LYS A 110 -20.83 16.29 -10.04
CA LYS A 110 -20.10 15.12 -9.54
C LYS A 110 -20.98 13.87 -9.59
N LYS A 111 -20.46 12.78 -10.16
CA LYS A 111 -21.10 11.46 -10.15
C LYS A 111 -20.38 10.53 -9.16
N ARG A 112 -21.16 9.78 -8.39
CA ARG A 112 -20.62 8.76 -7.48
C ARG A 112 -20.33 7.50 -8.27
N GLY A 113 -19.22 6.84 -7.94
CA GLY A 113 -18.89 5.54 -8.50
C GLY A 113 -19.80 4.42 -7.97
N SER A 114 -19.82 3.30 -8.66
CA SER A 114 -20.47 2.05 -8.27
C SER A 114 -19.59 0.87 -8.62
N THR A 115 -20.08 -0.35 -8.49
CA THR A 115 -19.35 -1.56 -8.91
C THR A 115 -18.99 -1.50 -10.42
N PHE A 116 -19.84 -0.90 -11.24
CA PHE A 116 -19.72 -0.89 -12.71
C PHE A 116 -19.45 0.48 -13.32
N GLU A 117 -19.49 1.55 -12.51
CA GLU A 117 -19.33 2.92 -12.98
C GLU A 117 -18.23 3.64 -12.20
N PRO A 118 -17.37 4.44 -12.85
CA PRO A 118 -16.39 5.24 -12.16
C PRO A 118 -17.03 6.41 -11.42
N ALA A 119 -16.40 6.91 -10.40
CA ALA A 119 -16.72 8.24 -9.88
C ALA A 119 -16.19 9.29 -10.86
N LEU A 120 -17.05 10.26 -11.23
CA LEU A 120 -16.63 11.39 -12.04
C LEU A 120 -16.56 12.66 -11.20
N VAL A 121 -15.46 13.37 -11.31
CA VAL A 121 -15.23 14.63 -10.59
C VAL A 121 -14.75 15.70 -11.55
N ARG A 122 -15.07 16.97 -11.24
CA ARG A 122 -14.49 18.12 -11.93
C ARG A 122 -13.31 18.64 -11.09
N LYS A 123 -12.15 18.72 -11.70
CA LYS A 123 -10.95 19.30 -11.09
C LYS A 123 -10.07 19.85 -12.20
N GLN A 124 -9.44 20.96 -11.93
CA GLN A 124 -8.40 21.51 -12.80
C GLN A 124 -7.07 20.87 -12.45
N LEU A 125 -6.33 20.46 -13.46
CA LEU A 125 -4.99 19.88 -13.36
C LEU A 125 -4.07 20.69 -14.26
N GLU A 126 -2.85 20.85 -13.83
CA GLU A 126 -1.82 21.49 -14.65
C GLU A 126 -1.29 20.48 -15.70
N PRO A 127 -0.88 20.95 -16.88
CA PRO A 127 -0.39 20.06 -17.95
C PRO A 127 0.76 19.14 -17.50
N GLU A 128 1.62 19.61 -16.60
CA GLU A 128 2.77 18.87 -16.05
C GLU A 128 2.35 17.70 -15.15
N GLU A 129 1.12 17.74 -14.66
CA GLU A 129 0.53 16.68 -13.84
C GLU A 129 -0.10 15.56 -14.66
N LEU A 130 -0.19 15.73 -15.97
CA LEU A 130 -0.83 14.80 -16.87
C LEU A 130 0.22 13.94 -17.59
N TRP A 131 0.08 12.63 -17.45
CA TRP A 131 0.85 11.65 -18.17
C TRP A 131 -0.06 10.87 -19.12
N GLN A 132 0.55 10.21 -20.09
CA GLN A 132 -0.15 9.29 -20.98
C GLN A 132 0.47 7.92 -20.87
N MET A 133 -0.40 6.91 -20.80
CA MET A 133 0.00 5.51 -20.81
C MET A 133 -0.68 4.82 -21.97
N GLU A 134 0.08 3.99 -22.67
CA GLU A 134 -0.48 3.14 -23.72
C GLU A 134 -1.08 1.88 -23.09
N CYS A 135 -2.30 1.55 -23.51
CA CYS A 135 -2.97 0.31 -23.16
C CYS A 135 -3.72 -0.21 -24.38
N ARG A 136 -3.31 -1.36 -24.91
CA ARG A 136 -3.95 -2.01 -26.07
C ARG A 136 -4.02 -1.14 -27.32
N GLY A 137 -2.99 -0.33 -27.56
CA GLY A 137 -2.95 0.60 -28.68
C GLY A 137 -3.69 1.92 -28.46
N GLU A 138 -4.38 2.08 -27.33
CA GLU A 138 -5.07 3.31 -26.94
C GLU A 138 -4.29 4.08 -25.89
N LEU A 139 -4.37 5.42 -25.94
CA LEU A 139 -3.73 6.29 -24.96
C LEU A 139 -4.71 6.64 -23.83
N ILE A 140 -4.33 6.30 -22.61
CA ILE A 140 -5.04 6.68 -21.38
C ILE A 140 -4.35 7.88 -20.77
N THR A 141 -5.07 8.97 -20.51
CA THR A 141 -4.57 10.09 -19.72
C THR A 141 -4.70 9.77 -18.23
N VAL A 142 -3.61 9.94 -17.52
CA VAL A 142 -3.50 9.60 -16.08
C VAL A 142 -2.72 10.71 -15.36
N VAL A 143 -3.03 10.97 -14.09
CA VAL A 143 -2.22 11.90 -13.30
C VAL A 143 -0.84 11.32 -13.00
N ALA A 144 0.19 12.16 -12.94
CA ALA A 144 1.55 11.75 -12.58
C ALA A 144 1.57 11.00 -11.24
N PRO A 145 2.46 9.99 -11.05
CA PRO A 145 2.46 9.13 -9.87
C PRO A 145 2.49 9.89 -8.52
N PRO A 146 3.31 10.94 -8.31
CA PRO A 146 3.29 11.69 -7.05
C PRO A 146 1.94 12.40 -6.80
N VAL A 147 1.28 12.86 -7.87
CA VAL A 147 -0.04 13.49 -7.79
C VAL A 147 -1.10 12.47 -7.38
N ALA A 148 -1.03 11.25 -7.95
CA ALA A 148 -1.93 10.16 -7.58
C ALA A 148 -1.79 9.78 -6.09
N VAL A 149 -0.56 9.71 -5.57
CA VAL A 149 -0.30 9.46 -4.13
C VAL A 149 -0.93 10.57 -3.28
N VAL A 150 -0.71 11.84 -3.63
CA VAL A 150 -1.26 12.98 -2.88
C VAL A 150 -2.80 12.95 -2.87
N GLN A 151 -3.43 12.61 -3.99
CA GLN A 151 -4.88 12.48 -4.06
C GLN A 151 -5.40 11.33 -3.17
N ALA A 152 -4.69 10.20 -3.12
CA ALA A 152 -5.01 9.11 -2.22
C ALA A 152 -4.80 9.50 -0.74
N LEU A 153 -3.73 10.25 -0.42
CA LEU A 153 -3.50 10.81 0.92
C LEU A 153 -4.62 11.75 1.37
N GLN A 154 -5.19 12.56 0.45
CA GLN A 154 -6.35 13.40 0.74
C GLN A 154 -7.58 12.56 1.15
N LEU A 155 -7.81 11.43 0.47
CA LEU A 155 -8.91 10.51 0.80
C LEU A 155 -8.69 9.82 2.15
N ILE A 156 -7.44 9.39 2.45
CA ILE A 156 -7.08 8.81 3.74
C ILE A 156 -7.35 9.81 4.86
N ARG A 157 -6.84 11.03 4.73
CA ARG A 157 -6.97 12.06 5.74
C ARG A 157 -8.44 12.49 5.97
N SER A 158 -9.26 12.50 4.93
CA SER A 158 -10.70 12.80 5.03
C SER A 158 -11.55 11.60 5.45
N ARG A 159 -10.93 10.48 5.87
CA ARG A 159 -11.60 9.22 6.27
C ARG A 159 -12.54 8.66 5.18
N GLN A 160 -12.29 8.98 3.91
CA GLN A 160 -13.08 8.47 2.79
C GLN A 160 -12.58 7.12 2.27
N CYS A 161 -11.43 6.66 2.72
CA CYS A 161 -10.93 5.32 2.49
C CYS A 161 -10.36 4.75 3.78
N ALA A 162 -10.60 3.46 4.00
CA ALA A 162 -10.17 2.77 5.20
C ALA A 162 -9.84 1.31 4.90
N TRP A 163 -8.78 0.83 5.50
CA TRP A 163 -8.43 -0.59 5.64
C TRP A 163 -7.97 -0.83 7.07
N PRO A 164 -7.96 -2.09 7.55
CA PRO A 164 -7.64 -2.37 8.93
C PRO A 164 -6.18 -2.05 9.24
N VAL A 165 -5.96 -1.27 10.28
CA VAL A 165 -4.65 -0.96 10.87
C VAL A 165 -4.72 -1.14 12.38
N LEU A 166 -3.59 -1.44 13.01
CA LEU A 166 -3.43 -1.47 14.46
C LEU A 166 -2.93 -0.10 14.92
N ALA A 167 -3.86 0.77 15.24
CA ALA A 167 -3.59 2.11 15.73
C ALA A 167 -4.79 2.61 16.52
N SER A 168 -4.59 3.62 17.37
CA SER A 168 -5.71 4.38 17.95
C SER A 168 -6.49 5.06 16.83
N GLU A 169 -7.76 5.37 17.05
CA GLU A 169 -8.64 5.99 16.04
C GLU A 169 -8.04 7.28 15.46
N ASP A 170 -7.34 8.05 16.29
CA ASP A 170 -6.71 9.30 15.89
C ASP A 170 -5.46 9.10 15.03
N GLU A 171 -4.79 7.95 15.17
CA GLU A 171 -3.56 7.62 14.44
C GLU A 171 -3.80 6.81 13.16
N GLU A 172 -4.97 6.20 12.99
CA GLU A 172 -5.27 5.34 11.83
C GLU A 172 -4.95 6.02 10.48
N ALA A 173 -5.31 7.29 10.33
CA ALA A 173 -5.04 8.02 9.09
C ALA A 173 -3.54 8.20 8.84
N PHE A 174 -2.75 8.38 9.91
CA PHE A 174 -1.31 8.48 9.82
C PHE A 174 -0.67 7.13 9.41
N VAL A 175 -1.05 6.04 10.07
CA VAL A 175 -0.53 4.70 9.74
C VAL A 175 -0.87 4.32 8.30
N ARG A 176 -2.12 4.53 7.85
CA ARG A 176 -2.52 4.29 6.45
C ARG A 176 -1.73 5.14 5.46
N ALA A 177 -1.45 6.40 5.80
CA ALA A 177 -0.67 7.27 4.95
C ALA A 177 0.79 6.80 4.84
N VAL A 178 1.41 6.38 5.94
CA VAL A 178 2.77 5.81 5.92
C VAL A 178 2.79 4.52 5.07
N GLN A 179 1.83 3.62 5.24
CA GLN A 179 1.71 2.40 4.42
C GLN A 179 1.61 2.72 2.91
N LEU A 180 0.80 3.71 2.54
CA LEU A 180 0.68 4.12 1.14
C LEU A 180 1.98 4.72 0.60
N VAL A 181 2.64 5.55 1.38
CA VAL A 181 3.92 6.17 0.98
C VAL A 181 5.02 5.13 0.88
N ASP A 182 5.15 4.21 1.85
CA ASP A 182 6.10 3.10 1.80
C ASP A 182 5.92 2.27 0.52
N ALA A 183 4.69 1.83 0.25
CA ALA A 183 4.38 1.08 -0.96
C ALA A 183 4.72 1.88 -2.24
N SER A 184 4.43 3.19 -2.26
CA SER A 184 4.73 4.05 -3.40
C SER A 184 6.24 4.25 -3.59
N ARG A 185 6.99 4.38 -2.52
CA ARG A 185 8.47 4.45 -2.56
C ARG A 185 9.07 3.13 -3.03
N ARG A 186 8.59 2.00 -2.52
CA ARG A 186 9.09 0.66 -2.83
C ARG A 186 8.78 0.25 -4.26
N PHE A 187 7.53 0.34 -4.67
CA PHE A 187 7.05 -0.26 -5.93
C PHE A 187 7.00 0.72 -7.10
N LEU A 188 6.90 2.03 -6.83
CA LEU A 188 6.87 3.06 -7.86
C LEU A 188 8.15 3.93 -7.88
N ALA A 189 9.13 3.60 -7.04
CA ALA A 189 10.41 4.32 -6.88
C ALA A 189 10.24 5.84 -6.64
N LEU A 190 9.15 6.25 -5.98
CA LEU A 190 8.89 7.65 -5.69
C LEU A 190 9.75 8.14 -4.54
N THR A 191 10.34 9.32 -4.71
CA THR A 191 11.09 9.96 -3.62
C THR A 191 10.17 10.78 -2.71
N PRO A 192 10.51 10.94 -1.42
CA PRO A 192 9.78 11.82 -0.51
C PRO A 192 9.63 13.24 -1.05
N GLU A 193 10.67 13.75 -1.71
CA GLU A 193 10.70 15.10 -2.28
C GLU A 193 9.67 15.26 -3.39
N ALA A 194 9.55 14.26 -4.30
CA ALA A 194 8.55 14.29 -5.37
C ALA A 194 7.13 14.32 -4.80
N ILE A 195 6.86 13.53 -3.74
CA ILE A 195 5.56 13.52 -3.05
C ILE A 195 5.32 14.85 -2.33
N ALA A 196 6.35 15.42 -1.66
CA ALA A 196 6.26 16.71 -0.98
C ALA A 196 5.93 17.84 -1.96
N VAL A 197 6.60 17.89 -3.11
CA VAL A 197 6.34 18.89 -4.16
C VAL A 197 4.89 18.78 -4.66
N ALA A 198 4.44 17.57 -5.01
CA ALA A 198 3.06 17.34 -5.44
C ALA A 198 2.03 17.65 -4.35
N GLY A 199 2.40 17.52 -3.08
CA GLY A 199 1.53 17.76 -1.92
C GLY A 199 1.37 19.22 -1.54
N LYS A 200 2.23 20.13 -2.05
CA LYS A 200 2.22 21.54 -1.69
C LYS A 200 0.88 22.20 -2.01
N GLY A 201 0.26 22.80 -0.99
CA GLY A 201 -1.05 23.43 -1.11
C GLY A 201 -2.25 22.46 -1.23
N ARG A 202 -2.02 21.13 -1.22
CA ARG A 202 -3.08 20.10 -1.37
C ARG A 202 -3.37 19.32 -0.11
N VAL A 203 -2.35 19.14 0.73
CA VAL A 203 -2.45 18.52 2.05
C VAL A 203 -1.75 19.38 3.08
N ASN A 204 -2.06 19.20 4.36
CA ASN A 204 -1.38 19.91 5.42
C ASN A 204 0.12 19.57 5.41
N ASN A 205 0.97 20.59 5.28
CA ASN A 205 2.42 20.40 5.09
C ASN A 205 3.08 19.72 6.30
N ARG A 206 2.66 20.03 7.54
CA ARG A 206 3.25 19.41 8.75
C ARG A 206 2.91 17.92 8.79
N TRP A 207 1.64 17.59 8.56
CA TRP A 207 1.20 16.19 8.53
C TRP A 207 1.89 15.41 7.42
N LEU A 208 2.00 15.96 6.20
CA LEU A 208 2.71 15.31 5.12
C LEU A 208 4.19 15.11 5.46
N ALA A 209 4.85 16.11 6.03
CA ALA A 209 6.25 16.00 6.46
C ALA A 209 6.44 14.89 7.51
N SER A 210 5.52 14.76 8.49
CA SER A 210 5.58 13.66 9.47
C SER A 210 5.39 12.29 8.83
N VAL A 211 4.47 12.15 7.88
CA VAL A 211 4.27 10.89 7.13
C VAL A 211 5.53 10.53 6.31
N LEU A 212 6.08 11.50 5.57
CA LEU A 212 7.29 11.28 4.77
C LEU A 212 8.51 10.93 5.64
N LYS A 213 8.67 11.58 6.79
CA LYS A 213 9.72 11.27 7.77
C LYS A 213 9.60 9.85 8.33
N ALA A 214 8.38 9.39 8.59
CA ALA A 214 8.12 8.04 9.11
C ALA A 214 8.16 6.97 8.02
N SER A 215 8.22 7.35 6.74
CA SER A 215 8.16 6.39 5.64
C SER A 215 9.51 5.75 5.32
N SER A 216 9.46 4.51 4.83
CA SER A 216 10.60 3.71 4.37
C SER A 216 10.33 3.18 2.96
N ALA A 217 11.38 2.92 2.17
CA ALA A 217 11.28 2.22 0.89
C ALA A 217 11.56 0.72 1.02
N LEU A 218 11.77 0.21 2.23
CA LEU A 218 12.22 -1.16 2.48
C LEU A 218 11.08 -2.12 2.79
N ALA A 219 9.95 -1.64 3.32
CA ALA A 219 8.79 -2.48 3.60
C ALA A 219 8.19 -3.07 2.32
N GLU A 220 8.00 -4.38 2.29
CA GLU A 220 7.46 -5.11 1.14
C GLU A 220 5.93 -5.31 1.23
N SER A 221 5.34 -5.06 2.39
CA SER A 221 3.90 -5.13 2.62
C SER A 221 3.41 -4.06 3.59
N PRO A 222 2.10 -3.71 3.55
CA PRO A 222 1.51 -2.79 4.51
C PRO A 222 1.61 -3.28 5.97
N LYS A 223 1.65 -4.60 6.20
CA LYS A 223 1.78 -5.16 7.55
C LYS A 223 3.21 -5.09 8.10
N GLU A 224 4.21 -5.17 7.24
CA GLU A 224 5.59 -4.86 7.63
C GLU A 224 5.75 -3.40 8.05
N THR A 225 5.12 -2.45 7.32
CA THR A 225 5.06 -1.04 7.74
C THR A 225 4.46 -0.91 9.14
N GLU A 226 3.37 -1.60 9.42
CA GLU A 226 2.68 -1.57 10.71
C GLU A 226 3.58 -2.13 11.82
N MET A 227 4.19 -3.30 11.59
CA MET A 227 5.16 -3.92 12.49
C MET A 227 6.34 -2.98 12.76
N ARG A 228 6.85 -2.30 11.72
CA ARG A 228 7.94 -1.33 11.83
C ARG A 228 7.58 -0.14 12.70
N LEU A 229 6.42 0.47 12.50
CA LEU A 229 5.98 1.62 13.31
C LEU A 229 5.83 1.24 14.78
N ILE A 230 5.27 0.07 15.08
CA ILE A 230 5.14 -0.46 16.45
C ILE A 230 6.54 -0.71 17.04
N ALA A 231 7.42 -1.40 16.31
CA ALA A 231 8.78 -1.71 16.78
C ALA A 231 9.65 -0.46 16.97
N GLN A 232 9.46 0.58 16.14
CA GLN A 232 10.14 1.88 16.31
C GLN A 232 9.76 2.56 17.62
N GLU A 233 8.50 2.48 18.03
CA GLU A 233 8.07 3.04 19.31
C GLU A 233 8.70 2.29 20.48
N VAL A 234 8.77 0.94 20.40
CA VAL A 234 9.48 0.14 21.40
C VAL A 234 10.99 0.48 21.41
N ALA A 235 11.62 0.59 20.23
CA ALA A 235 13.02 1.00 20.11
C ALA A 235 13.29 2.31 20.82
N ARG A 236 12.41 3.31 20.61
CA ARG A 236 12.51 4.63 21.28
C ARG A 236 12.42 4.51 22.80
N GLN A 237 11.47 3.70 23.30
CA GLN A 237 11.29 3.50 24.75
C GLN A 237 12.48 2.82 25.43
N PHE A 238 13.21 1.98 24.71
CA PHE A 238 14.39 1.28 25.24
C PHE A 238 15.73 1.91 24.83
N GLY A 239 15.72 3.03 24.10
CA GLY A 239 16.91 3.69 23.61
C GLY A 239 17.75 2.84 22.65
N LEU A 240 17.08 1.95 21.89
CA LEU A 240 17.70 1.01 20.97
C LEU A 240 17.57 1.46 19.52
N LYS A 241 18.48 0.99 18.67
CA LYS A 241 18.38 1.14 17.22
C LYS A 241 17.48 0.04 16.63
N LEU A 242 16.59 0.40 15.72
CA LEU A 242 15.85 -0.54 14.87
C LEU A 242 16.41 -0.44 13.44
N GLU A 243 16.79 -1.58 12.88
CA GLU A 243 17.24 -1.70 11.49
C GLU A 243 16.23 -2.49 10.66
N GLU A 244 16.09 -2.10 9.38
CA GLU A 244 15.19 -2.75 8.42
C GLU A 244 16.00 -3.63 7.46
N GLN A 245 15.42 -4.75 7.03
CA GLN A 245 15.93 -5.65 5.99
C GLN A 245 17.38 -6.13 6.27
N VAL A 246 17.60 -6.63 7.50
CA VAL A 246 18.92 -7.06 7.98
C VAL A 246 19.28 -8.44 7.43
N GLU A 247 20.39 -8.52 6.72
CA GLU A 247 20.87 -9.76 6.09
C GLU A 247 21.78 -10.56 7.01
N PHE A 248 21.56 -11.89 7.04
CA PHE A 248 22.37 -12.85 7.77
C PHE A 248 23.09 -13.77 6.78
N TRP A 249 24.40 -13.83 6.85
CA TRP A 249 25.25 -14.56 5.92
C TRP A 249 26.00 -15.69 6.63
N ALA A 250 26.11 -16.86 5.99
CA ALA A 250 26.95 -17.96 6.43
C ALA A 250 27.77 -18.49 5.25
N ASN A 251 29.07 -18.63 5.42
CA ASN A 251 29.97 -19.17 4.39
C ASN A 251 29.81 -18.47 3.00
N GLY A 252 29.60 -17.16 2.99
CA GLY A 252 29.41 -16.37 1.77
C GLY A 252 28.05 -16.54 1.09
N LYS A 253 27.07 -17.23 1.74
CA LYS A 253 25.71 -17.37 1.25
C LYS A 253 24.72 -16.65 2.15
N LEU A 254 23.77 -15.97 1.55
CA LEU A 254 22.65 -15.36 2.27
C LEU A 254 21.77 -16.46 2.86
N VAL A 255 21.69 -16.53 4.19
CA VAL A 255 20.83 -17.46 4.92
C VAL A 255 19.41 -16.93 4.98
N THR A 256 19.27 -15.67 5.43
CA THR A 256 17.98 -15.00 5.58
C THR A 256 18.14 -13.50 5.61
N ARG A 257 17.03 -12.80 5.42
CA ARG A 257 16.92 -11.35 5.62
C ARG A 257 15.76 -11.11 6.57
N ALA A 258 16.03 -10.56 7.75
CA ALA A 258 14.98 -10.18 8.69
C ALA A 258 14.32 -8.88 8.27
N ASP A 259 13.00 -8.79 8.39
CA ASP A 259 12.27 -7.56 8.07
C ASP A 259 12.72 -6.40 8.94
N LEU A 260 12.93 -6.69 10.24
CA LEU A 260 13.44 -5.74 11.23
C LEU A 260 14.42 -6.43 12.17
N ALA A 261 15.32 -5.67 12.77
CA ALA A 261 16.18 -6.16 13.83
C ALA A 261 16.49 -5.10 14.89
N PHE A 262 16.74 -5.56 16.11
CA PHE A 262 17.39 -4.82 17.18
C PHE A 262 18.81 -5.38 17.34
N PRO A 263 19.82 -4.81 16.66
CA PRO A 263 21.16 -5.40 16.64
C PRO A 263 21.80 -5.50 18.02
N GLU A 264 21.65 -4.47 18.88
CA GLU A 264 22.19 -4.45 20.22
C GLU A 264 21.61 -5.56 21.10
N ALA A 265 20.32 -5.86 20.92
CA ALA A 265 19.62 -6.93 21.64
C ALA A 265 19.71 -8.29 20.93
N ARG A 266 20.27 -8.36 19.73
CA ARG A 266 20.32 -9.54 18.86
C ARG A 266 18.95 -10.20 18.68
N ILE A 267 17.95 -9.39 18.34
CA ILE A 267 16.59 -9.83 18.05
C ILE A 267 16.30 -9.57 16.57
N ALA A 268 15.82 -10.58 15.86
CA ALA A 268 15.40 -10.50 14.47
C ALA A 268 13.89 -10.71 14.38
N LEU A 269 13.16 -9.81 13.70
CA LEU A 269 11.72 -9.85 13.55
C LEU A 269 11.36 -10.19 12.11
N TYR A 270 10.40 -11.09 11.95
CA TYR A 270 9.85 -11.50 10.67
C TYR A 270 8.34 -11.32 10.67
N TYR A 271 7.80 -10.78 9.59
CA TYR A 271 6.37 -10.76 9.36
C TYR A 271 5.97 -11.96 8.48
N ASP A 272 5.24 -12.89 9.04
CA ASP A 272 4.72 -14.05 8.31
C ASP A 272 3.30 -13.77 7.80
N GLY A 273 3.18 -13.47 6.50
CA GLY A 273 1.89 -13.37 5.81
C GLY A 273 1.23 -14.77 5.70
N ARG A 274 -0.07 -14.79 5.37
CA ARG A 274 -0.89 -16.01 5.29
C ARG A 274 -0.50 -17.04 4.21
N HIS A 275 0.62 -16.88 3.51
CA HIS A 275 0.92 -17.65 2.30
C HIS A 275 1.86 -18.84 2.49
N HIS A 276 2.15 -19.29 3.73
CA HIS A 276 3.21 -20.26 3.97
C HIS A 276 2.77 -21.51 4.73
N ASP A 277 1.69 -22.17 4.28
CA ASP A 277 1.28 -23.49 4.81
C ASP A 277 2.01 -24.67 4.17
N ASP A 278 2.99 -24.44 3.31
CA ASP A 278 3.77 -25.50 2.67
C ASP A 278 4.83 -26.08 3.62
N ALA A 279 4.93 -27.41 3.67
CA ALA A 279 5.88 -28.12 4.51
C ALA A 279 7.35 -27.74 4.22
N SER A 280 7.69 -27.44 2.96
CA SER A 280 9.03 -27.00 2.55
C SER A 280 9.40 -25.66 3.15
N THR A 281 8.45 -24.71 3.22
CA THR A 281 8.64 -23.39 3.82
C THR A 281 8.86 -23.51 5.33
N ARG A 282 8.07 -24.34 6.03
CA ARG A 282 8.25 -24.57 7.47
C ARG A 282 9.61 -25.17 7.82
N LEU A 283 10.12 -26.13 7.03
CA LEU A 283 11.45 -26.69 7.22
C LEU A 283 12.55 -25.63 7.03
N ARG A 284 12.42 -24.79 6.03
CA ARG A 284 13.34 -23.67 5.79
C ARG A 284 13.34 -22.69 6.96
N ASP A 285 12.16 -22.28 7.41
CA ASP A 285 12.02 -21.36 8.54
C ASP A 285 12.63 -21.92 9.83
N THR A 286 12.40 -23.20 10.13
CA THR A 286 13.04 -23.90 11.25
C THR A 286 14.56 -23.89 11.13
N SER A 287 15.10 -24.13 9.94
CA SER A 287 16.56 -24.08 9.70
C SER A 287 17.14 -22.69 9.91
N ILE A 288 16.42 -21.64 9.50
CA ILE A 288 16.79 -20.24 9.74
C ILE A 288 16.82 -19.93 11.24
N ASP A 289 15.77 -20.35 11.96
CA ASP A 289 15.64 -20.09 13.40
C ASP A 289 16.74 -20.80 14.20
N LEU A 290 17.09 -22.06 13.83
CA LEU A 290 18.21 -22.78 14.42
C LEU A 290 19.56 -22.10 14.14
N TYR A 291 19.79 -21.64 12.91
CA TYR A 291 20.99 -20.89 12.56
C TYR A 291 21.12 -19.61 13.39
N LEU A 292 20.06 -18.77 13.40
CA LEU A 292 20.08 -17.51 14.17
C LEU A 292 20.32 -17.77 15.65
N THR A 293 19.67 -18.77 16.22
CA THR A 293 19.89 -19.16 17.62
C THR A 293 21.33 -19.59 17.88
N SER A 294 21.96 -20.34 16.95
CA SER A 294 23.35 -20.79 17.06
C SER A 294 24.37 -19.63 17.11
N ILE A 295 24.03 -18.48 16.52
CA ILE A 295 24.83 -17.26 16.55
C ILE A 295 24.32 -16.24 17.59
N ASN A 296 23.54 -16.72 18.58
CA ASN A 296 22.98 -15.96 19.69
C ASN A 296 22.02 -14.83 19.28
N TRP A 297 21.32 -14.98 18.14
CA TRP A 297 20.20 -14.15 17.78
C TRP A 297 18.87 -14.82 18.15
N ARG A 298 17.87 -14.02 18.52
CA ARG A 298 16.52 -14.50 18.81
C ARG A 298 15.59 -14.14 17.67
N PRO A 299 15.22 -15.08 16.79
CA PRO A 299 14.20 -14.86 15.77
C PRO A 299 12.82 -14.80 16.42
N LEU A 300 12.01 -13.84 16.01
CA LEU A 300 10.61 -13.67 16.39
C LEU A 300 9.76 -13.52 15.14
N ARG A 301 8.73 -14.34 15.01
CA ARG A 301 7.83 -14.37 13.87
C ARG A 301 6.44 -13.90 14.26
N TYR A 302 5.85 -13.01 13.47
CA TYR A 302 4.55 -12.41 13.76
C TYR A 302 3.62 -12.53 12.56
N GLY A 303 2.51 -13.22 12.75
CA GLY A 303 1.39 -13.16 11.82
C GLY A 303 0.50 -11.95 12.09
N THR A 304 -0.42 -11.65 11.16
CA THR A 304 -1.34 -10.50 11.27
C THR A 304 -2.05 -10.41 12.61
N ASN A 305 -2.52 -11.55 13.14
CA ASN A 305 -3.28 -11.60 14.40
C ASN A 305 -2.39 -11.43 15.66
N MET A 306 -1.08 -11.51 15.51
CA MET A 306 -0.12 -11.42 16.61
C MET A 306 0.42 -10.00 16.80
N LEU A 307 0.28 -9.12 15.80
CA LEU A 307 0.83 -7.77 15.86
C LEU A 307 0.24 -6.93 17.01
N SER A 308 -1.01 -7.20 17.43
CA SER A 308 -1.59 -6.51 18.58
C SER A 308 -0.88 -6.78 19.91
N GLY A 309 -0.20 -7.93 20.03
CA GLY A 309 0.62 -8.30 21.18
C GLY A 309 2.11 -7.95 21.06
N LEU A 310 2.51 -7.37 19.93
CA LEU A 310 3.94 -7.14 19.60
C LEU A 310 4.68 -6.31 20.67
N VAL A 311 4.07 -5.20 21.13
CA VAL A 311 4.68 -4.33 22.15
C VAL A 311 5.00 -5.12 23.42
N GLY A 312 3.98 -5.77 24.00
CA GLY A 312 4.17 -6.53 25.25
C GLY A 312 5.18 -7.66 25.12
N HIS A 313 5.15 -8.37 23.98
CA HIS A 313 6.11 -9.45 23.74
C HIS A 313 7.55 -8.91 23.58
N LEU A 314 7.75 -7.84 22.80
CA LEU A 314 9.07 -7.21 22.66
C LEU A 314 9.62 -6.68 23.99
N GLU A 315 8.79 -6.05 24.81
CA GLU A 315 9.19 -5.57 26.14
C GLU A 315 9.67 -6.71 27.05
N VAL A 316 8.99 -7.86 27.05
CA VAL A 316 9.41 -9.03 27.82
C VAL A 316 10.77 -9.53 27.31
N VAL A 317 10.90 -9.73 26.00
CA VAL A 317 12.12 -10.25 25.40
C VAL A 317 13.31 -9.30 25.59
N LEU A 318 13.10 -7.98 25.51
CA LEU A 318 14.15 -6.98 25.74
C LEU A 318 14.60 -7.00 27.21
N ARG A 319 13.67 -7.11 28.17
CA ARG A 319 14.03 -7.24 29.60
C ARG A 319 14.79 -8.53 29.90
N GLU A 320 14.40 -9.66 29.29
CA GLU A 320 15.15 -10.92 29.37
C GLU A 320 16.60 -10.78 28.85
N ARG A 321 16.82 -9.89 27.88
CA ARG A 321 18.15 -9.55 27.36
C ARG A 321 18.91 -8.50 28.17
N GLY A 322 18.33 -8.04 29.29
CA GLY A 322 18.94 -7.07 30.18
C GLY A 322 18.73 -5.60 29.85
N PHE A 323 17.86 -5.29 28.87
CA PHE A 323 17.50 -3.92 28.53
C PHE A 323 16.36 -3.39 29.41
N VAL A 324 16.46 -2.13 29.79
CA VAL A 324 15.44 -1.41 30.57
C VAL A 324 14.95 -0.21 29.75
N LYS A 325 13.70 0.21 30.00
CA LYS A 325 13.19 1.44 29.38
C LYS A 325 14.03 2.62 29.87
N VAL A 326 14.40 3.50 28.95
CA VAL A 326 14.97 4.79 29.32
C VAL A 326 13.85 5.61 29.95
N ASP A 327 14.14 6.29 31.08
CA ASP A 327 13.20 7.20 31.72
C ASP A 327 12.72 8.22 30.67
N GLU A 328 11.41 8.40 30.55
CA GLU A 328 10.80 9.22 29.50
C GLU A 328 11.44 10.60 29.41
N PRO A 329 11.97 10.99 28.25
CA PRO A 329 12.05 12.42 27.96
C PRO A 329 10.62 12.97 27.91
N PRO A 330 10.36 14.20 28.39
CA PRO A 330 9.03 14.75 28.52
C PRO A 330 8.25 14.61 27.20
N SER A 331 7.04 14.09 27.30
CA SER A 331 6.12 13.78 26.21
C SER A 331 6.16 14.88 25.14
N LEU A 332 6.41 14.50 23.89
CA LEU A 332 6.06 15.29 22.73
C LEU A 332 4.51 15.28 22.56
N SER A 333 3.81 15.74 23.62
CA SER A 333 2.41 16.14 23.54
C SER A 333 2.37 17.48 22.81
N GLY A 334 2.48 17.44 21.49
CA GLY A 334 2.58 18.59 20.63
C GLY A 334 2.40 18.28 19.16
N TRP A 335 1.83 17.14 18.83
CA TRP A 335 1.51 16.75 17.45
C TRP A 335 0.01 16.93 17.16
N LEU A 336 -0.56 18.08 17.54
CA LEU A 336 -1.87 18.51 17.05
C LEU A 336 -1.70 19.62 16.02
#